data_796266d45c12b0a7f9d7027bea174107
#
_entry.id   796266d45c12b0a7f9d7027bea174107
#
_cell.length_a   1.000
_cell.length_b   1.000
_cell.length_c   1.000
_cell.angle_alpha   90.00
_cell.angle_beta   90.00
_cell.angle_gamma   90.00
#
_symmetry.space_group_name_H-M   'P 1'
#
loop_
_entity.id
_entity.type
_entity.pdbx_description
1 polymer ?
#
loop_
_entity_poly.entity_id
_entity_poly.type
_entity_poly.pdbx_seq_one_letter_code
_entity_poly.pdbx_strand_id
1 'polypeptide(L)'
;MVQTDLRTAAWVCIAALSAIHSGAFASTTRDLPWYLEADSTRAAPASIQSAPIEPGQALITVAVIDSGVLKDHPALKGVLLPGFDMVSGPRNLRGGRSSNFEPDARDTSCGRNITSSSFRTHGTEVASIVAGNGYQNMWGVHPQARIVPIRVFGACGMAPDDMIDAIRWAAGLTVQGVPNNANPARVINVSIAGGASQCRPALQTAINEVTRKGTFVVVAAGNNFQRALAEPANCEGVISVGALSAENQITNYSALDPRTSIYTVGGGPPLRNNTPWANNKLRVATVEVGITGAENLVVADKGVGTSFAAPLVSGFLSLWLSHRPTLRPADWQSYADHFVRSVPQLTKCPDCNPNGLVIQQNIVKEKR
;
A
#
# COMPACT_ATOMS: atom_id res chain seq x y z
N MET A 1 65.27 41.57 38.81
CA MET A 1 65.24 41.79 37.35
C MET A 1 65.49 40.44 36.73
N VAL A 2 64.39 39.74 36.38
CA VAL A 2 64.40 38.68 35.37
C VAL A 2 62.99 38.66 34.80
N GLN A 3 62.87 39.12 33.56
CA GLN A 3 61.71 38.99 32.71
C GLN A 3 61.60 37.55 32.27
N THR A 4 60.52 36.87 32.52
CA THR A 4 60.22 35.58 31.98
C THR A 4 59.10 35.76 30.88
N ASP A 5 59.47 35.34 29.71
CA ASP A 5 58.73 35.39 28.45
C ASP A 5 57.44 34.56 28.51
N LEU A 6 56.32 35.21 28.28
CA LEU A 6 54.96 34.64 28.13
C LEU A 6 54.60 34.45 26.64
N ARG A 7 55.30 33.55 25.93
CA ARG A 7 55.03 33.30 24.51
C ARG A 7 55.10 31.85 24.04
N THR A 8 54.76 30.87 24.84
CA THR A 8 54.77 29.46 24.38
C THR A 8 53.63 28.58 24.93
N ALA A 9 52.42 29.13 25.16
CA ALA A 9 51.27 28.36 25.63
C ALA A 9 50.01 28.52 24.76
N ALA A 10 50.11 28.91 23.49
CA ALA A 10 48.92 29.19 22.64
C ALA A 10 48.80 28.35 21.36
N TRP A 11 49.54 27.26 21.21
CA TRP A 11 49.51 26.46 19.94
C TRP A 11 49.24 24.96 20.11
N VAL A 12 48.67 24.49 21.22
CA VAL A 12 48.35 23.06 21.42
C VAL A 12 46.84 22.77 21.53
N CYS A 13 45.96 23.77 21.45
CA CYS A 13 44.50 23.56 21.58
C CYS A 13 43.68 23.72 20.30
N ILE A 14 44.25 23.81 19.09
CA ILE A 14 43.49 23.96 17.85
C ILE A 14 43.59 22.74 16.91
N ALA A 15 44.31 21.69 17.30
CA ALA A 15 44.44 20.48 16.48
C ALA A 15 43.51 19.30 16.90
N ALA A 16 42.60 19.50 17.85
CA ALA A 16 41.70 18.42 18.34
C ALA A 16 40.22 18.58 18.02
N LEU A 17 39.83 19.56 17.17
CA LEU A 17 38.43 19.81 16.83
C LEU A 17 38.09 19.63 15.36
N SER A 18 38.95 19.05 14.53
CA SER A 18 38.68 18.80 13.10
C SER A 18 38.61 17.32 12.73
N ALA A 19 38.45 16.41 13.68
CA ALA A 19 38.35 14.96 13.43
C ALA A 19 36.99 14.34 13.78
N ILE A 20 35.93 15.13 13.93
CA ILE A 20 34.58 14.61 14.12
C ILE A 20 33.73 15.30 13.08
N HIS A 21 33.58 14.77 11.89
CA HIS A 21 32.46 14.85 10.92
C HIS A 21 32.86 14.32 9.54
N SER A 22 33.46 13.15 9.50
CA SER A 22 33.41 12.31 8.32
C SER A 22 33.00 10.89 8.73
N GLY A 23 31.89 10.81 9.47
CA GLY A 23 31.08 9.61 9.47
C GLY A 23 30.59 9.43 8.04
N ALA A 24 31.35 8.72 7.20
CA ALA A 24 30.83 8.16 5.98
C ALA A 24 29.61 7.36 6.39
N PHE A 25 28.41 7.90 6.12
CA PHE A 25 27.22 7.08 6.01
C PHE A 25 27.55 6.05 4.95
N ALA A 26 27.95 4.87 5.38
CA ALA A 26 28.00 3.71 4.52
C ALA A 26 26.60 3.64 3.89
N SER A 27 26.51 3.95 2.62
CA SER A 27 25.38 3.63 1.79
C SER A 27 25.29 2.11 1.80
N THR A 28 24.64 1.56 2.81
CA THR A 28 24.19 0.18 2.74
C THR A 28 23.15 0.18 1.65
N THR A 29 23.53 -0.23 0.47
CA THR A 29 22.59 -0.53 -0.61
C THR A 29 21.62 -1.54 -0.03
N ARG A 30 20.39 -1.08 0.27
CA ARG A 30 19.33 -1.98 0.73
C ARG A 30 19.06 -2.93 -0.41
N ASP A 31 19.06 -4.22 -0.12
CA ASP A 31 18.55 -5.22 -1.05
C ASP A 31 17.03 -5.07 -1.09
N LEU A 32 16.56 -4.26 -2.05
CA LEU A 32 15.15 -3.93 -2.21
C LEU A 32 14.46 -5.01 -3.04
N PRO A 33 13.18 -5.28 -2.79
CA PRO A 33 12.37 -6.06 -3.71
C PRO A 33 12.41 -5.45 -5.12
N TRP A 34 12.49 -6.27 -6.17
CA TRP A 34 12.63 -5.84 -7.56
C TRP A 34 11.64 -4.75 -8.01
N TYR A 35 10.42 -4.76 -7.46
CA TYR A 35 9.38 -3.78 -7.77
C TYR A 35 9.57 -2.43 -7.06
N LEU A 36 10.53 -2.32 -6.17
CA LEU A 36 10.96 -1.07 -5.53
C LEU A 36 12.33 -0.60 -6.03
N GLU A 37 13.01 -1.39 -6.86
CA GLU A 37 14.27 -0.98 -7.46
C GLU A 37 14.06 0.10 -8.53
N ALA A 38 14.99 1.06 -8.58
CA ALA A 38 14.97 2.10 -9.59
C ALA A 38 15.32 1.50 -10.96
N ASP A 39 14.31 1.19 -11.74
CA ASP A 39 14.47 0.78 -13.12
C ASP A 39 13.63 1.69 -14.01
N SER A 40 14.29 2.51 -14.84
CA SER A 40 13.62 3.43 -15.75
C SER A 40 12.79 2.72 -16.83
N THR A 41 12.94 1.41 -16.98
CA THR A 41 12.23 0.60 -17.97
C THR A 41 10.97 -0.03 -17.41
N ARG A 42 10.78 -0.04 -16.08
CA ARG A 42 9.62 -0.65 -15.41
C ARG A 42 8.62 0.40 -14.93
N ALA A 43 7.35 0.11 -15.03
CA ALA A 43 6.27 0.88 -14.40
C ALA A 43 6.12 0.52 -12.91
N ALA A 44 7.24 0.27 -12.24
CA ALA A 44 7.30 0.10 -10.80
C ALA A 44 7.48 1.48 -10.15
N PRO A 45 6.97 1.68 -8.93
CA PRO A 45 7.43 2.79 -8.12
C PRO A 45 8.93 2.62 -7.96
N ALA A 46 9.72 3.42 -8.70
CA ALA A 46 11.16 3.43 -8.55
C ALA A 46 11.49 3.59 -7.07
N SER A 47 12.50 2.86 -6.61
CA SER A 47 12.87 2.84 -5.22
C SER A 47 12.80 4.23 -4.64
N ILE A 48 11.82 4.43 -3.83
CA ILE A 48 11.88 5.48 -2.87
C ILE A 48 12.86 4.93 -1.86
N GLN A 49 14.15 5.14 -2.10
CA GLN A 49 15.07 5.13 -1.00
C GLN A 49 14.40 6.05 0.01
N SER A 50 13.84 5.44 1.04
CA SER A 50 13.19 6.19 2.11
C SER A 50 14.23 7.19 2.60
N ALA A 51 14.19 8.40 2.03
CA ALA A 51 14.82 9.51 2.70
C ALA A 51 14.28 9.45 4.13
N PRO A 52 15.15 9.48 5.16
CA PRO A 52 14.67 9.51 6.51
C PRO A 52 13.62 10.61 6.59
N ILE A 53 12.49 10.33 7.26
CA ILE A 53 11.54 11.41 7.54
C ILE A 53 12.33 12.47 8.28
N GLU A 54 12.45 13.63 7.65
CA GLU A 54 13.08 14.78 8.29
C GLU A 54 12.28 15.15 9.56
N PRO A 55 12.95 15.58 10.61
CA PRO A 55 12.26 16.04 11.82
C PRO A 55 11.16 17.05 11.45
N GLY A 56 9.91 16.76 11.82
CA GLY A 56 8.76 17.60 11.52
C GLY A 56 7.93 17.17 10.30
N GLN A 57 8.31 16.15 9.56
CA GLN A 57 7.43 15.56 8.53
C GLN A 57 6.25 14.84 9.16
N ALA A 58 5.07 14.99 8.53
CA ALA A 58 3.86 14.35 9.00
C ALA A 58 3.90 12.83 8.79
N LEU A 59 3.61 12.06 9.84
CA LEU A 59 3.33 10.65 9.72
C LEU A 59 1.98 10.47 9.02
N ILE A 60 1.98 9.77 7.91
CA ILE A 60 0.76 9.53 7.15
C ILE A 60 0.14 8.18 7.54
N THR A 61 -1.12 8.23 7.90
CA THR A 61 -1.93 7.04 8.16
C THR A 61 -2.55 6.54 6.87
N VAL A 62 -2.38 5.25 6.60
CA VAL A 62 -3.02 4.50 5.52
C VAL A 62 -3.96 3.47 6.14
N ALA A 63 -5.24 3.53 5.81
CA ALA A 63 -6.18 2.46 6.17
C ALA A 63 -6.10 1.33 5.13
N VAL A 64 -5.97 0.10 5.59
CA VAL A 64 -6.03 -1.11 4.75
C VAL A 64 -7.35 -1.81 5.03
N ILE A 65 -8.31 -1.66 4.11
CA ILE A 65 -9.62 -2.29 4.16
C ILE A 65 -9.54 -3.63 3.41
N ASP A 66 -9.55 -4.74 4.17
CA ASP A 66 -9.24 -6.06 3.62
C ASP A 66 -9.76 -7.21 4.53
N SER A 67 -9.17 -8.39 4.43
CA SER A 67 -9.49 -9.57 5.24
C SER A 67 -8.99 -9.51 6.69
N GLY A 68 -8.39 -8.41 7.11
CA GLY A 68 -7.68 -8.24 8.38
C GLY A 68 -6.17 -8.37 8.23
N VAL A 69 -5.46 -8.05 9.31
CA VAL A 69 -3.98 -8.04 9.34
C VAL A 69 -3.49 -8.81 10.55
N LEU A 70 -2.51 -9.68 10.36
CA LEU A 70 -1.84 -10.41 11.45
C LEU A 70 -0.97 -9.42 12.25
N LYS A 71 -1.41 -9.10 13.48
CA LYS A 71 -0.82 -8.05 14.32
C LYS A 71 0.63 -8.33 14.72
N ASP A 72 0.96 -9.62 14.86
CA ASP A 72 2.29 -10.07 15.35
C ASP A 72 3.27 -10.36 14.22
N HIS A 73 2.92 -10.08 12.95
CA HIS A 73 3.83 -10.33 11.84
C HIS A 73 5.07 -9.42 11.92
N PRO A 74 6.31 -9.98 11.97
CA PRO A 74 7.52 -9.19 12.19
C PRO A 74 7.75 -8.07 11.16
N ALA A 75 7.33 -8.29 9.90
CA ALA A 75 7.44 -7.29 8.83
C ALA A 75 6.54 -6.05 9.04
N LEU A 76 5.57 -6.12 9.96
CA LEU A 76 4.65 -5.02 10.28
C LEU A 76 4.83 -4.48 11.71
N LYS A 77 5.86 -4.96 12.42
CA LYS A 77 6.16 -4.51 13.77
C LYS A 77 6.46 -3.01 13.78
N GLY A 78 5.72 -2.28 14.62
CA GLY A 78 5.91 -0.84 14.83
C GLY A 78 5.18 0.06 13.82
N VAL A 79 4.49 -0.50 12.81
CA VAL A 79 3.73 0.29 11.83
C VAL A 79 2.21 0.21 12.03
N LEU A 80 1.71 -0.82 12.70
CA LEU A 80 0.28 -1.01 12.94
C LEU A 80 -0.25 -0.08 14.02
N LEU A 81 -1.38 0.53 13.76
CA LEU A 81 -2.22 1.27 14.70
C LEU A 81 -3.46 0.42 15.07
N PRO A 82 -4.18 0.80 16.14
CA PRO A 82 -5.47 0.17 16.44
C PRO A 82 -6.41 0.19 15.24
N GLY A 83 -6.86 -0.98 14.84
CA GLY A 83 -7.80 -1.19 13.74
C GLY A 83 -9.17 -1.63 14.22
N PHE A 84 -10.02 -2.10 13.29
CA PHE A 84 -11.37 -2.53 13.62
C PHE A 84 -11.87 -3.63 12.70
N ASP A 85 -12.72 -4.52 13.26
CA ASP A 85 -13.48 -5.54 12.53
C ASP A 85 -14.87 -5.00 12.21
N MET A 86 -15.11 -4.71 10.94
CA MET A 86 -16.40 -4.20 10.44
C MET A 86 -17.35 -5.30 9.99
N VAL A 87 -16.90 -6.57 9.95
CA VAL A 87 -17.77 -7.67 9.50
C VAL A 87 -18.99 -7.78 10.39
N SER A 88 -20.18 -7.71 9.81
CA SER A 88 -21.44 -7.69 10.52
C SER A 88 -22.25 -8.98 10.36
N GLY A 89 -23.20 -9.18 11.25
CA GLY A 89 -24.19 -10.26 11.20
C GLY A 89 -23.56 -11.66 11.24
N PRO A 90 -24.24 -12.66 10.64
CA PRO A 90 -23.81 -14.06 10.69
C PRO A 90 -22.51 -14.34 9.90
N ARG A 91 -22.00 -13.37 9.14
CA ARG A 91 -20.70 -13.45 8.47
C ARG A 91 -19.54 -13.28 9.43
N ASN A 92 -19.79 -12.68 10.58
CA ASN A 92 -18.77 -12.52 11.62
C ASN A 92 -18.80 -13.71 12.57
N LEU A 93 -17.88 -14.63 12.40
CA LEU A 93 -17.77 -15.85 13.22
C LEU A 93 -17.35 -15.56 14.69
N ARG A 94 -17.01 -14.30 14.99
CA ARG A 94 -16.59 -13.85 16.34
C ARG A 94 -17.71 -13.19 17.11
N GLY A 95 -18.93 -13.22 16.58
CA GLY A 95 -20.12 -12.70 17.27
C GLY A 95 -20.39 -11.21 17.07
N GLY A 96 -19.70 -10.53 16.14
CA GLY A 96 -19.99 -9.16 15.77
C GLY A 96 -18.77 -8.25 15.64
N ARG A 97 -19.00 -7.01 15.28
CA ARG A 97 -17.98 -5.97 15.12
C ARG A 97 -17.19 -5.73 16.40
N SER A 98 -15.87 -5.58 16.28
CA SER A 98 -14.98 -5.44 17.45
C SER A 98 -13.64 -4.79 17.09
N SER A 99 -12.83 -4.49 18.10
CA SER A 99 -11.45 -4.02 17.89
C SER A 99 -10.47 -5.11 17.43
N ASN A 100 -10.92 -6.36 17.31
CA ASN A 100 -10.08 -7.45 16.81
C ASN A 100 -10.05 -7.48 15.28
N PHE A 101 -9.12 -6.75 14.69
CA PHE A 101 -8.95 -6.63 13.25
C PHE A 101 -8.16 -7.78 12.59
N GLU A 102 -7.78 -8.80 13.33
CA GLU A 102 -7.04 -9.94 12.76
C GLU A 102 -7.94 -10.78 11.83
N PRO A 103 -7.36 -11.45 10.83
CA PRO A 103 -8.12 -12.35 9.97
C PRO A 103 -8.71 -13.53 10.77
N ASP A 104 -9.77 -14.12 10.22
CA ASP A 104 -10.32 -15.34 10.83
C ASP A 104 -9.27 -16.45 10.92
N ALA A 105 -9.37 -17.25 11.96
CA ALA A 105 -8.72 -18.56 11.98
C ALA A 105 -9.25 -19.42 10.82
N ARG A 106 -8.57 -20.51 10.53
CA ARG A 106 -9.07 -21.48 9.54
C ARG A 106 -10.46 -21.95 9.97
N ASP A 107 -11.43 -21.74 9.11
CA ASP A 107 -12.80 -22.12 9.36
C ASP A 107 -13.45 -22.65 8.09
N THR A 108 -14.20 -23.74 8.24
CA THR A 108 -14.97 -24.40 7.17
C THR A 108 -16.48 -24.23 7.35
N SER A 109 -16.93 -23.50 8.38
CA SER A 109 -18.34 -23.43 8.79
C SER A 109 -19.25 -22.77 7.74
N CYS A 110 -18.69 -21.97 6.83
CA CYS A 110 -19.46 -21.31 5.78
C CYS A 110 -19.55 -22.12 4.47
N GLY A 111 -19.30 -23.41 4.51
CA GLY A 111 -19.39 -24.32 3.35
C GLY A 111 -18.35 -24.03 2.25
N ARG A 112 -17.45 -23.10 2.48
CA ARG A 112 -16.32 -22.83 1.62
C ARG A 112 -15.06 -23.40 2.24
N ASN A 113 -14.34 -24.22 1.49
CA ASN A 113 -13.06 -24.72 1.93
C ASN A 113 -12.03 -23.57 1.90
N ILE A 114 -12.07 -22.69 2.92
CA ILE A 114 -11.10 -21.59 3.09
C ILE A 114 -9.82 -22.14 3.71
N THR A 115 -9.40 -23.29 3.23
CA THR A 115 -8.08 -23.84 3.52
C THR A 115 -6.98 -23.13 2.74
N SER A 116 -7.33 -22.28 1.74
CA SER A 116 -6.35 -21.47 1.07
C SER A 116 -5.85 -20.39 2.03
N SER A 117 -4.64 -20.57 2.52
CA SER A 117 -3.89 -19.59 3.31
C SER A 117 -3.88 -18.19 2.67
N SER A 118 -4.01 -18.11 1.34
CA SER A 118 -3.92 -16.88 0.56
C SER A 118 -5.00 -15.85 0.90
N PHE A 119 -6.23 -16.28 1.16
CA PHE A 119 -7.30 -15.33 1.47
C PHE A 119 -7.15 -14.73 2.88
N ARG A 120 -6.82 -15.57 3.84
CA ARG A 120 -6.64 -15.19 5.24
C ARG A 120 -5.48 -14.21 5.45
N THR A 121 -4.41 -14.34 4.65
CA THR A 121 -3.21 -13.49 4.75
C THR A 121 -3.25 -12.25 3.89
N HIS A 122 -4.25 -12.13 3.01
CA HIS A 122 -4.29 -11.10 1.97
C HIS A 122 -4.13 -9.68 2.51
N GLY A 123 -4.84 -9.29 3.56
CA GLY A 123 -4.69 -7.95 4.15
C GLY A 123 -3.31 -7.72 4.78
N THR A 124 -2.66 -8.77 5.33
CA THR A 124 -1.28 -8.70 5.81
C THR A 124 -0.30 -8.48 4.66
N GLU A 125 -0.49 -9.21 3.57
CA GLU A 125 0.30 -9.10 2.35
C GLU A 125 0.18 -7.68 1.76
N VAL A 126 -1.03 -7.15 1.66
CA VAL A 126 -1.33 -5.79 1.20
C VAL A 126 -0.68 -4.74 2.11
N ALA A 127 -0.84 -4.85 3.43
CA ALA A 127 -0.26 -3.93 4.39
C ALA A 127 1.28 -3.90 4.30
N SER A 128 1.91 -5.05 4.06
CA SER A 128 3.37 -5.15 3.93
C SER A 128 3.91 -4.44 2.69
N ILE A 129 3.18 -4.43 1.58
CA ILE A 129 3.56 -3.65 0.39
C ILE A 129 3.50 -2.14 0.68
N VAL A 130 2.54 -1.68 1.47
CA VAL A 130 2.47 -0.26 1.86
C VAL A 130 3.64 0.10 2.77
N ALA A 131 3.86 -0.65 3.87
CA ALA A 131 4.69 -0.19 4.99
C ALA A 131 5.59 -1.26 5.61
N GLY A 132 5.94 -2.33 4.90
CA GLY A 132 6.87 -3.35 5.40
C GLY A 132 8.19 -2.73 5.88
N ASN A 133 8.69 -3.20 7.04
CA ASN A 133 9.78 -2.58 7.78
C ASN A 133 11.18 -3.11 7.45
N GLY A 134 11.30 -3.97 6.44
CA GLY A 134 12.57 -4.58 5.99
C GLY A 134 12.86 -5.96 6.58
N TYR A 135 11.98 -6.51 7.41
CA TYR A 135 12.14 -7.88 7.90
C TYR A 135 12.23 -8.87 6.72
N GLN A 136 13.30 -9.67 6.67
CA GLN A 136 13.60 -10.58 5.56
C GLN A 136 13.50 -9.91 4.17
N ASN A 137 14.00 -8.70 4.05
CA ASN A 137 13.93 -7.87 2.83
C ASN A 137 12.49 -7.53 2.37
N MET A 138 11.49 -7.61 3.25
CA MET A 138 10.15 -7.13 2.99
C MET A 138 10.07 -5.62 3.25
N TRP A 139 10.46 -4.84 2.27
CA TRP A 139 10.31 -3.40 2.31
C TRP A 139 9.00 -2.98 1.66
N GLY A 140 8.22 -2.19 2.38
CA GLY A 140 7.09 -1.46 1.81
C GLY A 140 7.52 -0.20 1.07
N VAL A 141 6.62 0.37 0.29
CA VAL A 141 6.87 1.62 -0.44
C VAL A 141 7.17 2.77 0.53
N HIS A 142 6.47 2.82 1.67
CA HIS A 142 6.65 3.83 2.71
C HIS A 142 6.74 3.18 4.10
N PRO A 143 7.91 2.67 4.50
CA PRO A 143 8.07 1.94 5.78
C PRO A 143 7.77 2.77 7.03
N GLN A 144 7.67 4.09 6.90
CA GLN A 144 7.32 5.00 8.00
C GLN A 144 5.82 5.34 8.04
N ALA A 145 5.03 4.92 7.05
CA ALA A 145 3.58 5.05 7.11
C ALA A 145 3.02 4.30 8.32
N ARG A 146 1.87 4.75 8.82
CA ARG A 146 1.12 4.06 9.86
C ARG A 146 -0.09 3.39 9.24
N ILE A 147 -0.31 2.13 9.58
CA ILE A 147 -1.38 1.31 9.03
C ILE A 147 -2.51 1.18 10.04
N VAL A 148 -3.73 1.57 9.64
CA VAL A 148 -4.97 1.22 10.35
C VAL A 148 -5.61 0.04 9.62
N PRO A 149 -5.53 -1.18 10.16
CA PRO A 149 -6.16 -2.35 9.55
C PRO A 149 -7.67 -2.35 9.80
N ILE A 150 -8.45 -2.58 8.74
CA ILE A 150 -9.91 -2.66 8.83
C ILE A 150 -10.36 -3.94 8.14
N ARG A 151 -10.88 -4.86 8.95
CA ARG A 151 -11.39 -6.13 8.44
C ARG A 151 -12.83 -5.95 7.97
N VAL A 152 -13.10 -6.21 6.69
CA VAL A 152 -14.44 -6.20 6.10
C VAL A 152 -14.82 -7.53 5.47
N PHE A 153 -13.85 -8.41 5.31
CA PHE A 153 -14.01 -9.69 4.66
C PHE A 153 -13.62 -10.82 5.60
N GLY A 154 -14.58 -11.67 5.92
CA GLY A 154 -14.39 -12.86 6.73
C GLY A 154 -14.54 -14.15 5.92
N ALA A 155 -14.42 -15.28 6.62
CA ALA A 155 -14.60 -16.61 6.05
C ALA A 155 -15.95 -16.75 5.32
N CYS A 156 -16.99 -16.10 5.82
CA CYS A 156 -18.34 -16.13 5.25
C CYS A 156 -18.61 -14.99 4.24
N GLY A 157 -17.58 -14.28 3.78
CA GLY A 157 -17.68 -13.21 2.81
C GLY A 157 -17.77 -11.82 3.44
N MET A 158 -18.30 -10.86 2.68
CA MET A 158 -18.44 -9.45 3.01
C MET A 158 -19.88 -9.00 2.80
N ALA A 159 -20.40 -8.15 3.69
CA ALA A 159 -21.62 -7.40 3.43
C ALA A 159 -21.27 -6.07 2.73
N PRO A 160 -22.08 -5.63 1.77
CA PRO A 160 -21.84 -4.36 1.10
C PRO A 160 -21.80 -3.15 2.04
N ASP A 161 -22.64 -3.14 3.06
CA ASP A 161 -22.72 -2.06 4.03
C ASP A 161 -21.48 -2.00 4.95
N ASP A 162 -20.82 -3.15 5.19
CA ASP A 162 -19.57 -3.20 5.95
C ASP A 162 -18.44 -2.42 5.23
N MET A 163 -18.42 -2.46 3.89
CA MET A 163 -17.47 -1.66 3.09
C MET A 163 -17.76 -0.16 3.21
N ILE A 164 -19.03 0.24 3.15
CA ILE A 164 -19.43 1.64 3.29
C ILE A 164 -19.02 2.19 4.66
N ASP A 165 -19.34 1.44 5.71
CA ASP A 165 -18.97 1.78 7.09
C ASP A 165 -17.46 1.84 7.28
N ALA A 166 -16.71 0.89 6.71
CA ALA A 166 -15.26 0.85 6.77
C ALA A 166 -14.62 2.08 6.13
N ILE A 167 -15.09 2.49 4.95
CA ILE A 167 -14.59 3.68 4.24
C ILE A 167 -14.85 4.94 5.08
N ARG A 168 -16.06 5.10 5.63
CA ARG A 168 -16.41 6.25 6.48
C ARG A 168 -15.56 6.29 7.74
N TRP A 169 -15.47 5.17 8.46
CA TRP A 169 -14.70 5.05 9.69
C TRP A 169 -13.21 5.27 9.47
N ALA A 170 -12.66 4.74 8.38
CA ALA A 170 -11.25 4.95 8.00
C ALA A 170 -10.88 6.43 7.92
N ALA A 171 -11.74 7.26 7.36
CA ALA A 171 -11.56 8.71 7.26
C ALA A 171 -11.93 9.48 8.56
N GLY A 172 -12.31 8.78 9.62
CA GLY A 172 -12.72 9.38 10.90
C GLY A 172 -14.11 10.02 10.86
N LEU A 173 -15.02 9.49 10.03
CA LEU A 173 -16.44 9.79 10.12
C LEU A 173 -17.12 8.84 11.11
N THR A 174 -18.14 9.34 11.79
CA THR A 174 -18.89 8.53 12.75
C THR A 174 -19.69 7.44 12.03
N VAL A 175 -19.59 6.22 12.55
CA VAL A 175 -20.39 5.07 12.13
C VAL A 175 -21.22 4.60 13.33
N GLN A 176 -22.51 4.40 13.13
CA GLN A 176 -23.42 4.02 14.22
C GLN A 176 -23.01 2.68 14.85
N GLY A 177 -22.94 2.64 16.17
CA GLY A 177 -22.58 1.44 16.92
C GLY A 177 -21.10 1.04 16.85
N VAL A 178 -20.23 1.92 16.32
CA VAL A 178 -18.79 1.70 16.21
C VAL A 178 -18.05 2.84 16.91
N PRO A 179 -17.05 2.57 17.77
CA PRO A 179 -16.21 3.62 18.36
C PRO A 179 -15.53 4.47 17.28
N ASN A 180 -15.35 5.75 17.55
CA ASN A 180 -14.67 6.64 16.61
C ASN A 180 -13.23 6.19 16.35
N ASN A 181 -12.77 6.34 15.12
CA ASN A 181 -11.38 6.11 14.75
C ASN A 181 -10.48 7.23 15.31
N ALA A 182 -9.59 6.88 16.22
CA ALA A 182 -8.63 7.83 16.79
C ALA A 182 -7.49 8.19 15.81
N ASN A 183 -7.35 7.45 14.70
CA ASN A 183 -6.27 7.58 13.73
C ASN A 183 -6.81 7.73 12.29
N PRO A 184 -7.52 8.82 11.97
CA PRO A 184 -8.10 9.01 10.63
C PRO A 184 -7.05 8.91 9.53
N ALA A 185 -7.35 8.15 8.49
CA ALA A 185 -6.43 7.92 7.39
C ALA A 185 -6.49 9.05 6.35
N ARG A 186 -5.32 9.37 5.77
CA ARG A 186 -5.20 10.24 4.59
C ARG A 186 -5.27 9.46 3.28
N VAL A 187 -5.00 8.16 3.34
CA VAL A 187 -5.12 7.23 2.22
C VAL A 187 -5.89 6.01 2.68
N ILE A 188 -6.89 5.60 1.93
CA ILE A 188 -7.62 4.35 2.12
C ILE A 188 -7.23 3.44 0.97
N ASN A 189 -6.68 2.26 1.28
CA ASN A 189 -6.44 1.19 0.32
C ASN A 189 -7.55 0.15 0.40
N VAL A 190 -8.20 -0.12 -0.72
CA VAL A 190 -9.21 -1.16 -0.87
C VAL A 190 -8.71 -2.16 -1.92
N SER A 191 -8.11 -3.25 -1.44
CA SER A 191 -7.60 -4.32 -2.33
C SER A 191 -8.64 -5.39 -2.62
N ILE A 192 -9.91 -5.00 -2.64
CA ILE A 192 -11.06 -5.85 -2.91
C ILE A 192 -11.82 -5.25 -4.09
N ALA A 193 -12.06 -6.04 -5.11
CA ALA A 193 -12.90 -5.68 -6.24
C ALA A 193 -13.92 -6.80 -6.50
N GLY A 194 -15.14 -6.40 -6.77
CA GLY A 194 -16.25 -7.32 -7.03
C GLY A 194 -17.58 -6.66 -6.68
N GLY A 195 -18.69 -7.28 -7.05
CA GLY A 195 -20.00 -6.72 -6.76
C GLY A 195 -20.69 -6.13 -8.01
N ALA A 196 -21.32 -4.97 -7.87
CA ALA A 196 -22.14 -4.40 -8.93
C ALA A 196 -21.30 -3.82 -10.08
N SER A 197 -21.81 -3.92 -11.29
CA SER A 197 -21.24 -3.30 -12.50
C SER A 197 -21.39 -1.77 -12.52
N GLN A 198 -22.20 -1.24 -11.62
CA GLN A 198 -22.39 0.20 -11.40
C GLN A 198 -22.15 0.50 -9.93
N CYS A 199 -21.54 1.66 -9.64
CA CYS A 199 -21.36 2.12 -8.27
C CYS A 199 -22.69 2.39 -7.59
N ARG A 200 -22.95 1.73 -6.46
CA ARG A 200 -24.20 1.93 -5.71
C ARG A 200 -24.23 3.33 -5.10
N PRO A 201 -25.39 4.01 -5.10
CA PRO A 201 -25.50 5.39 -4.59
C PRO A 201 -24.99 5.58 -3.17
N ALA A 202 -25.23 4.61 -2.27
CA ALA A 202 -24.76 4.70 -0.89
C ALA A 202 -23.22 4.63 -0.79
N LEU A 203 -22.56 3.78 -1.59
CA LEU A 203 -21.12 3.68 -1.65
C LEU A 203 -20.51 4.95 -2.27
N GLN A 204 -21.11 5.47 -3.36
CA GLN A 204 -20.69 6.72 -3.97
C GLN A 204 -20.78 7.89 -2.98
N THR A 205 -21.86 7.94 -2.19
CA THR A 205 -22.02 8.96 -1.15
C THR A 205 -20.90 8.89 -0.11
N ALA A 206 -20.56 7.70 0.39
CA ALA A 206 -19.46 7.51 1.35
C ALA A 206 -18.11 7.95 0.76
N ILE A 207 -17.83 7.59 -0.49
CA ILE A 207 -16.61 8.01 -1.19
C ILE A 207 -16.56 9.54 -1.32
N ASN A 208 -17.66 10.17 -1.71
CA ASN A 208 -17.75 11.63 -1.81
C ASN A 208 -17.55 12.33 -0.46
N GLU A 209 -18.05 11.76 0.64
CA GLU A 209 -17.85 12.31 1.98
C GLU A 209 -16.37 12.27 2.38
N VAL A 210 -15.70 11.14 2.19
CA VAL A 210 -14.30 10.98 2.62
C VAL A 210 -13.32 11.74 1.72
N THR A 211 -13.58 11.83 0.41
CA THR A 211 -12.73 12.59 -0.51
C THR A 211 -12.85 14.09 -0.28
N ARG A 212 -14.06 14.61 -0.01
CA ARG A 212 -14.24 16.01 0.42
C ARG A 212 -13.53 16.33 1.71
N LYS A 213 -13.40 15.37 2.63
CA LYS A 213 -12.61 15.51 3.86
C LYS A 213 -11.10 15.53 3.59
N GLY A 214 -10.64 15.13 2.42
CA GLY A 214 -9.24 15.14 2.00
C GLY A 214 -8.57 13.77 2.06
N THR A 215 -9.33 12.69 2.17
CA THR A 215 -8.83 11.31 2.17
C THR A 215 -8.86 10.74 0.75
N PHE A 216 -7.73 10.23 0.29
CA PHE A 216 -7.63 9.52 -0.99
C PHE A 216 -8.16 8.09 -0.85
N VAL A 217 -8.88 7.62 -1.86
CA VAL A 217 -9.39 6.24 -1.93
C VAL A 217 -8.75 5.54 -3.12
N VAL A 218 -7.88 4.58 -2.85
CA VAL A 218 -7.15 3.78 -3.85
C VAL A 218 -7.75 2.38 -3.88
N VAL A 219 -8.12 1.91 -5.07
CA VAL A 219 -8.91 0.69 -5.24
C VAL A 219 -8.31 -0.22 -6.31
N ALA A 220 -8.24 -1.52 -6.04
CA ALA A 220 -7.89 -2.53 -7.05
C ALA A 220 -8.93 -2.56 -8.18
N ALA A 221 -8.50 -2.54 -9.44
CA ALA A 221 -9.39 -2.54 -10.61
C ALA A 221 -10.16 -3.86 -10.80
N GLY A 222 -9.63 -4.97 -10.29
CA GLY A 222 -10.20 -6.31 -10.40
C GLY A 222 -9.37 -7.27 -11.26
N ASN A 223 -9.56 -8.58 -11.01
CA ASN A 223 -8.75 -9.67 -11.59
C ASN A 223 -9.56 -10.62 -12.48
N ASN A 224 -10.63 -10.18 -13.05
CA ASN A 224 -11.62 -11.07 -13.67
C ASN A 224 -11.62 -11.07 -15.20
N PHE A 225 -10.58 -10.57 -15.87
CA PHE A 225 -10.50 -10.39 -17.32
C PHE A 225 -11.65 -9.58 -17.94
N GLN A 226 -12.60 -9.12 -17.14
CA GLN A 226 -13.68 -8.28 -17.63
C GLN A 226 -13.14 -6.91 -17.97
N ARG A 227 -13.58 -6.37 -19.09
CA ARG A 227 -13.17 -5.03 -19.53
C ARG A 227 -13.75 -3.93 -18.66
N ALA A 228 -14.80 -4.20 -17.90
CA ALA A 228 -15.45 -3.22 -17.04
C ALA A 228 -14.97 -3.30 -15.60
N LEU A 229 -14.78 -2.13 -14.98
CA LEU A 229 -14.55 -2.00 -13.54
C LEU A 229 -15.79 -2.43 -12.76
N ALA A 230 -15.57 -3.10 -11.61
CA ALA A 230 -16.61 -3.41 -10.63
C ALA A 230 -16.43 -2.55 -9.36
N GLU A 231 -17.46 -2.53 -8.49
CA GLU A 231 -17.35 -1.82 -7.21
C GLU A 231 -16.16 -2.31 -6.37
N PRO A 232 -15.49 -1.37 -5.69
CA PRO A 232 -15.66 0.10 -5.66
C PRO A 232 -14.85 0.83 -6.74
N ALA A 233 -14.15 0.13 -7.65
CA ALA A 233 -13.27 0.73 -8.65
C ALA A 233 -14.03 1.53 -9.74
N ASN A 234 -15.32 1.25 -9.94
CA ASN A 234 -16.18 1.96 -10.87
C ASN A 234 -16.86 3.22 -10.29
N CYS A 235 -16.58 3.54 -9.03
CA CYS A 235 -17.11 4.75 -8.37
C CYS A 235 -16.28 5.99 -8.78
N GLU A 236 -16.92 7.15 -8.79
CA GLU A 236 -16.24 8.42 -9.03
C GLU A 236 -15.40 8.83 -7.80
N GLY A 237 -14.30 9.54 -8.04
CA GLY A 237 -13.43 10.06 -6.96
C GLY A 237 -12.48 9.04 -6.34
N VAL A 238 -12.44 7.80 -6.84
CA VAL A 238 -11.44 6.79 -6.48
C VAL A 238 -10.27 6.81 -7.46
N ILE A 239 -9.12 6.34 -7.00
CA ILE A 239 -7.97 6.02 -7.85
C ILE A 239 -8.01 4.50 -8.08
N SER A 240 -8.56 4.08 -9.23
CA SER A 240 -8.60 2.69 -9.62
C SER A 240 -7.27 2.24 -10.22
N VAL A 241 -6.74 1.10 -9.76
CA VAL A 241 -5.38 0.65 -10.08
C VAL A 241 -5.43 -0.68 -10.83
N GLY A 242 -4.98 -0.66 -12.08
CA GLY A 242 -4.76 -1.85 -12.90
C GLY A 242 -3.36 -2.44 -12.71
N ALA A 243 -3.14 -3.66 -13.18
CA ALA A 243 -1.90 -4.39 -12.97
C ALA A 243 -1.10 -4.62 -14.26
N LEU A 244 0.21 -4.35 -14.18
CA LEU A 244 1.21 -4.68 -15.19
C LEU A 244 2.09 -5.84 -14.71
N SER A 245 2.67 -6.56 -15.66
CA SER A 245 3.77 -7.49 -15.42
C SER A 245 5.08 -6.75 -15.14
N ALA A 246 6.14 -7.46 -14.77
CA ALA A 246 7.47 -6.89 -14.60
C ALA A 246 8.03 -6.26 -15.89
N GLU A 247 7.55 -6.69 -17.05
CA GLU A 247 7.94 -6.18 -18.38
C GLU A 247 7.05 -5.02 -18.85
N ASN A 248 6.29 -4.39 -17.95
CA ASN A 248 5.36 -3.29 -18.24
C ASN A 248 4.24 -3.67 -19.25
N GLN A 249 3.89 -4.93 -19.32
CA GLN A 249 2.77 -5.40 -20.15
C GLN A 249 1.53 -5.58 -19.31
N ILE A 250 0.36 -5.37 -19.89
CA ILE A 250 -0.91 -5.66 -19.25
C ILE A 250 -0.93 -7.14 -18.86
N THR A 251 -1.25 -7.42 -17.60
CA THR A 251 -1.38 -8.79 -17.14
C THR A 251 -2.63 -9.47 -17.68
N ASN A 252 -2.60 -10.79 -17.73
CA ASN A 252 -3.71 -11.57 -18.26
C ASN A 252 -4.97 -11.61 -17.38
N TYR A 253 -4.92 -10.97 -16.22
CA TYR A 253 -6.02 -10.92 -15.25
C TYR A 253 -6.57 -9.52 -15.00
N SER A 254 -5.78 -8.45 -15.23
CA SER A 254 -6.20 -7.10 -14.90
C SER A 254 -7.46 -6.68 -15.64
N ALA A 255 -8.38 -6.04 -14.94
CA ALA A 255 -9.49 -5.38 -15.59
C ALA A 255 -8.97 -4.32 -16.57
N LEU A 256 -9.59 -4.25 -17.75
CA LEU A 256 -9.30 -3.30 -18.81
C LEU A 256 -10.51 -2.39 -18.98
N ASP A 257 -10.38 -1.16 -18.53
CA ASP A 257 -11.45 -0.17 -18.64
C ASP A 257 -10.78 1.21 -18.84
N PRO A 258 -11.23 2.04 -19.77
CA PRO A 258 -10.64 3.37 -20.01
C PRO A 258 -10.77 4.29 -18.80
N ARG A 259 -11.64 3.98 -17.83
CA ARG A 259 -11.79 4.69 -16.57
C ARG A 259 -10.76 4.25 -15.50
N THR A 260 -9.96 3.19 -15.77
CA THR A 260 -8.88 2.83 -14.84
C THR A 260 -7.93 4.02 -14.69
N SER A 261 -7.76 4.51 -13.45
CA SER A 261 -7.03 5.76 -13.23
C SER A 261 -5.53 5.62 -13.51
N ILE A 262 -4.95 4.46 -13.18
CA ILE A 262 -3.51 4.24 -13.26
C ILE A 262 -3.18 2.75 -13.32
N TYR A 263 -2.03 2.41 -13.90
CA TYR A 263 -1.50 1.05 -13.90
C TYR A 263 -0.13 1.03 -13.24
N THR A 264 0.15 -0.02 -12.46
CA THR A 264 1.50 -0.31 -11.92
C THR A 264 1.70 -1.83 -11.84
N VAL A 265 2.90 -2.27 -11.48
CA VAL A 265 3.17 -3.71 -11.38
C VAL A 265 2.28 -4.38 -10.35
N GLY A 266 1.67 -5.49 -10.74
CA GLY A 266 0.83 -6.32 -9.87
C GLY A 266 1.31 -7.78 -9.86
N GLY A 267 2.43 -8.06 -10.53
CA GLY A 267 2.97 -9.41 -10.69
C GLY A 267 2.18 -10.28 -11.69
N GLY A 268 2.70 -11.46 -11.96
CA GLY A 268 2.07 -12.43 -12.85
C GLY A 268 2.37 -12.23 -14.33
N PRO A 269 1.83 -13.12 -15.19
CA PRO A 269 2.17 -13.16 -16.61
C PRO A 269 1.47 -12.04 -17.39
N PRO A 270 2.13 -11.54 -18.46
CA PRO A 270 1.51 -10.64 -19.41
C PRO A 270 0.38 -11.31 -20.20
N LEU A 271 -0.53 -10.48 -20.75
CA LEU A 271 -1.71 -10.93 -21.49
C LEU A 271 -1.39 -11.81 -22.71
N ARG A 272 -0.25 -11.64 -23.35
CA ARG A 272 0.09 -12.25 -24.65
C ARG A 272 1.26 -13.24 -24.63
N ASN A 273 1.84 -13.56 -23.49
CA ASN A 273 2.95 -14.50 -23.41
C ASN A 273 2.65 -15.65 -22.46
N ASN A 274 2.90 -16.89 -22.92
CA ASN A 274 2.83 -18.10 -22.13
C ASN A 274 4.12 -18.30 -21.29
N THR A 275 4.75 -17.23 -20.83
CA THR A 275 5.96 -17.36 -19.99
C THR A 275 5.59 -17.95 -18.63
N PRO A 276 6.41 -18.86 -18.09
CA PRO A 276 6.16 -19.47 -16.79
C PRO A 276 6.08 -18.39 -15.69
N TRP A 277 5.17 -18.56 -14.78
CA TRP A 277 4.86 -17.70 -13.63
C TRP A 277 6.03 -17.40 -12.69
N ALA A 278 7.20 -18.00 -12.93
CA ALA A 278 8.20 -18.23 -11.90
C ALA A 278 8.84 -16.97 -11.30
N ASN A 279 8.93 -15.83 -12.04
CA ASN A 279 9.86 -14.78 -11.63
C ASN A 279 9.24 -13.37 -11.40
N ASN A 280 7.93 -13.23 -11.48
CA ASN A 280 7.27 -11.90 -11.47
C ASN A 280 6.26 -11.72 -10.36
N LYS A 281 6.45 -12.37 -9.21
CA LYS A 281 5.58 -12.22 -8.04
C LYS A 281 6.11 -11.13 -7.12
N LEU A 282 5.21 -10.39 -6.47
CA LEU A 282 5.60 -9.43 -5.45
C LEU A 282 5.93 -10.14 -4.14
N ARG A 283 6.97 -9.64 -3.48
CA ARG A 283 7.37 -10.08 -2.15
C ARG A 283 6.39 -9.53 -1.12
N VAL A 284 5.90 -10.38 -0.23
CA VAL A 284 4.86 -10.04 0.75
C VAL A 284 5.06 -10.76 2.07
N ALA A 285 4.61 -10.14 3.15
CA ALA A 285 4.50 -10.76 4.47
C ALA A 285 3.28 -11.67 4.52
N THR A 286 3.46 -12.93 4.82
CA THR A 286 2.40 -13.96 4.74
C THR A 286 2.58 -15.05 5.80
N VAL A 287 1.80 -16.11 5.68
CA VAL A 287 1.91 -17.31 6.52
C VAL A 287 2.16 -18.53 5.64
N GLU A 288 3.12 -19.33 6.01
CA GLU A 288 3.28 -20.69 5.51
C GLU A 288 2.80 -21.69 6.54
N VAL A 289 2.12 -22.72 6.05
CA VAL A 289 1.62 -23.80 6.88
C VAL A 289 2.57 -24.98 6.76
N GLY A 290 3.23 -25.32 7.87
CA GLY A 290 4.10 -26.48 7.95
C GLY A 290 3.32 -27.81 7.83
N ILE A 291 4.04 -28.92 7.62
CA ILE A 291 3.49 -30.27 7.48
C ILE A 291 2.63 -30.67 8.70
N THR A 292 2.96 -30.16 9.88
CA THR A 292 2.22 -30.39 11.13
C THR A 292 0.97 -29.51 11.28
N GLY A 293 0.69 -28.64 10.29
CA GLY A 293 -0.38 -27.65 10.40
C GLY A 293 -0.01 -26.38 11.18
N ALA A 294 1.21 -26.31 11.71
CA ALA A 294 1.71 -25.09 12.36
C ALA A 294 1.86 -23.95 11.35
N GLU A 295 1.49 -22.75 11.76
CA GLU A 295 1.60 -21.55 10.95
C GLU A 295 2.88 -20.80 11.28
N ASN A 296 3.67 -20.51 10.25
CA ASN A 296 4.89 -19.72 10.36
C ASN A 296 4.71 -18.36 9.69
N LEU A 297 5.02 -17.28 10.39
CA LEU A 297 5.04 -15.92 9.84
C LEU A 297 6.29 -15.77 8.98
N VAL A 298 6.11 -15.63 7.68
CA VAL A 298 7.20 -15.61 6.69
C VAL A 298 7.06 -14.46 5.71
N VAL A 299 8.11 -14.25 4.93
CA VAL A 299 8.10 -13.40 3.73
C VAL A 299 8.28 -14.29 2.51
N ALA A 300 7.43 -14.13 1.50
CA ALA A 300 7.45 -14.95 0.29
C ALA A 300 7.16 -14.15 -0.98
N ASP A 301 7.69 -14.59 -2.10
CA ASP A 301 7.41 -14.02 -3.43
C ASP A 301 6.17 -14.70 -4.02
N LYS A 302 4.98 -14.20 -3.69
CA LYS A 302 3.70 -14.82 -4.07
C LYS A 302 2.62 -13.84 -4.53
N GLY A 303 2.78 -12.54 -4.32
CA GLY A 303 1.78 -11.53 -4.65
C GLY A 303 1.52 -11.41 -6.14
N VAL A 304 0.28 -11.70 -6.58
CA VAL A 304 -0.18 -11.54 -7.97
C VAL A 304 -1.61 -11.04 -7.95
N GLY A 305 -1.85 -9.88 -8.57
CA GLY A 305 -3.19 -9.30 -8.66
C GLY A 305 -3.21 -7.77 -8.64
N THR A 306 -4.29 -7.17 -9.08
CA THR A 306 -4.55 -5.74 -8.90
C THR A 306 -4.62 -5.36 -7.41
N SER A 307 -4.92 -6.33 -6.54
CA SER A 307 -4.87 -6.19 -5.09
C SER A 307 -3.47 -5.87 -4.56
N PHE A 308 -2.42 -6.20 -5.30
CA PHE A 308 -1.03 -5.90 -4.96
C PHE A 308 -0.49 -4.67 -5.70
N ALA A 309 -1.12 -4.27 -6.80
CA ALA A 309 -0.86 -3.01 -7.48
C ALA A 309 -1.40 -1.81 -6.67
N ALA A 310 -2.60 -1.90 -6.14
CA ALA A 310 -3.23 -0.83 -5.35
C ALA A 310 -2.40 -0.37 -4.14
N PRO A 311 -1.83 -1.26 -3.29
CA PRO A 311 -1.01 -0.83 -2.17
C PRO A 311 0.31 -0.17 -2.56
N LEU A 312 0.86 -0.43 -3.75
CA LEU A 312 2.01 0.31 -4.26
C LEU A 312 1.65 1.79 -4.47
N VAL A 313 0.49 2.06 -5.05
CA VAL A 313 -0.03 3.43 -5.22
C VAL A 313 -0.36 4.07 -3.88
N SER A 314 -0.95 3.31 -2.95
CA SER A 314 -1.28 3.79 -1.61
C SER A 314 -0.03 4.17 -0.80
N GLY A 315 1.00 3.34 -0.85
CA GLY A 315 2.30 3.61 -0.24
C GLY A 315 2.97 4.84 -0.85
N PHE A 316 2.94 4.96 -2.17
CA PHE A 316 3.44 6.13 -2.87
C PHE A 316 2.72 7.41 -2.47
N LEU A 317 1.39 7.42 -2.49
CA LEU A 317 0.60 8.57 -2.04
C LEU A 317 0.90 8.95 -0.61
N SER A 318 1.06 7.97 0.28
CA SER A 318 1.37 8.24 1.68
C SER A 318 2.74 8.91 1.83
N LEU A 319 3.75 8.46 1.07
CA LEU A 319 5.07 9.10 1.07
C LEU A 319 4.99 10.52 0.49
N TRP A 320 4.27 10.69 -0.61
CA TRP A 320 4.13 12.00 -1.22
C TRP A 320 3.40 12.99 -0.32
N LEU A 321 2.35 12.56 0.37
CA LEU A 321 1.63 13.34 1.37
C LEU A 321 2.49 13.72 2.58
N SER A 322 3.51 12.92 2.94
CA SER A 322 4.44 13.28 4.02
C SER A 322 5.26 14.53 3.67
N HIS A 323 5.54 14.73 2.38
CA HIS A 323 6.23 15.92 1.86
C HIS A 323 5.26 17.06 1.45
N ARG A 324 4.00 16.74 1.15
CA ARG A 324 2.98 17.69 0.67
C ARG A 324 1.63 17.46 1.39
N PRO A 325 1.54 17.77 2.68
CA PRO A 325 0.37 17.42 3.51
C PRO A 325 -0.92 18.15 3.12
N THR A 326 -0.83 19.24 2.37
CA THR A 326 -1.99 20.03 1.92
C THR A 326 -2.69 19.48 0.69
N LEU A 327 -2.10 18.48 0.02
CA LEU A 327 -2.68 17.88 -1.17
C LEU A 327 -4.06 17.28 -0.91
N ARG A 328 -4.96 17.42 -1.88
CA ARG A 328 -6.34 16.94 -1.80
C ARG A 328 -6.67 15.96 -2.94
N PRO A 329 -7.64 15.07 -2.76
CA PRO A 329 -8.09 14.17 -3.84
C PRO A 329 -8.55 14.91 -5.10
N ALA A 330 -9.16 16.10 -4.95
CA ALA A 330 -9.58 16.91 -6.10
C ALA A 330 -8.41 17.37 -6.99
N ASP A 331 -7.21 17.45 -6.43
CA ASP A 331 -6.01 17.89 -7.14
C ASP A 331 -5.31 16.73 -7.87
N TRP A 332 -5.78 15.48 -7.66
CA TRP A 332 -5.10 14.27 -8.14
C TRP A 332 -4.75 14.34 -9.62
N GLN A 333 -5.69 14.73 -10.49
CA GLN A 333 -5.48 14.73 -11.93
C GLN A 333 -4.34 15.68 -12.34
N SER A 334 -4.30 16.87 -11.77
CA SER A 334 -3.25 17.85 -12.10
C SER A 334 -1.86 17.43 -11.62
N TYR A 335 -1.81 16.59 -10.58
CA TYR A 335 -0.54 16.07 -10.07
C TYR A 335 -0.17 14.72 -10.69
N ALA A 336 -1.14 13.90 -11.08
CA ALA A 336 -0.90 12.62 -11.72
C ALA A 336 0.01 12.78 -12.96
N ASP A 337 -0.18 13.82 -13.74
CA ASP A 337 0.62 14.11 -14.93
C ASP A 337 2.12 14.28 -14.64
N HIS A 338 2.51 14.63 -13.43
CA HIS A 338 3.92 14.72 -13.01
C HIS A 338 4.55 13.35 -12.70
N PHE A 339 3.73 12.34 -12.37
CA PHE A 339 4.20 11.01 -11.96
C PHE A 339 3.89 9.93 -12.98
N VAL A 340 2.95 10.21 -13.86
CA VAL A 340 2.45 9.25 -14.84
C VAL A 340 3.26 9.37 -16.11
N ARG A 341 3.84 8.25 -16.53
CA ARG A 341 4.40 8.14 -17.88
C ARG A 341 3.50 7.25 -18.71
N SER A 342 3.34 7.62 -19.97
CA SER A 342 2.74 6.73 -20.95
C SER A 342 3.58 5.45 -21.07
N VAL A 343 2.96 4.31 -20.81
CA VAL A 343 3.57 3.00 -21.07
C VAL A 343 3.25 2.63 -22.52
N PRO A 344 4.26 2.45 -23.40
CA PRO A 344 4.03 2.25 -24.84
C PRO A 344 3.08 1.08 -25.17
N GLN A 345 3.02 0.07 -24.31
CA GLN A 345 2.11 -1.06 -24.47
C GLN A 345 0.66 -0.70 -24.17
N LEU A 346 0.41 0.22 -23.25
CA LEU A 346 -0.94 0.73 -22.94
C LEU A 346 -1.50 1.59 -24.07
N THR A 347 -0.66 2.36 -24.77
CA THR A 347 -1.09 3.18 -25.91
C THR A 347 -1.60 2.34 -27.09
N LYS A 348 -1.24 1.07 -27.16
CA LYS A 348 -1.71 0.11 -28.19
C LYS A 348 -2.98 -0.65 -27.79
N CYS A 349 -3.51 -0.39 -26.60
CA CYS A 349 -4.73 -0.99 -26.08
C CYS A 349 -5.86 0.06 -26.18
N PRO A 350 -6.82 -0.09 -27.12
CA PRO A 350 -7.90 0.90 -27.27
C PRO A 350 -8.78 1.06 -26.04
N ASP A 351 -8.87 0.01 -25.24
CA ASP A 351 -9.72 -0.07 -24.05
C ASP A 351 -8.94 0.24 -22.75
N CYS A 352 -7.70 0.73 -22.83
CA CYS A 352 -6.85 1.01 -21.67
C CYS A 352 -6.61 2.50 -21.52
N ASN A 353 -6.56 2.98 -20.28
CA ASN A 353 -5.97 4.27 -20.00
C ASN A 353 -4.44 4.15 -20.22
N PRO A 354 -3.78 4.99 -21.03
CA PRO A 354 -2.35 4.91 -21.29
C PRO A 354 -1.47 5.30 -20.10
N ASN A 355 -2.06 5.73 -18.99
CA ASN A 355 -1.36 6.24 -17.83
C ASN A 355 -0.80 5.13 -16.95
N GLY A 356 0.43 4.70 -17.20
CA GLY A 356 1.21 3.88 -16.27
C GLY A 356 1.87 4.74 -15.18
N LEU A 357 1.83 4.31 -13.94
CA LEU A 357 2.57 4.97 -12.86
C LEU A 357 4.06 4.64 -13.00
N VAL A 358 4.85 5.63 -13.37
CA VAL A 358 6.30 5.58 -13.22
C VAL A 358 6.70 6.63 -12.20
N ILE A 359 7.06 6.18 -11.02
CA ILE A 359 7.56 7.07 -9.97
C ILE A 359 9.00 7.44 -10.33
N GLN A 360 9.21 8.73 -10.61
CA GLN A 360 10.57 9.25 -10.80
C GLN A 360 11.24 9.53 -9.47
N GLN A 361 12.53 9.22 -9.37
CA GLN A 361 13.39 9.54 -8.22
C GLN A 361 13.43 11.04 -7.85
N ASN A 362 12.92 11.91 -8.71
CA ASN A 362 13.05 13.36 -8.57
C ASN A 362 11.97 14.04 -7.72
N ILE A 363 10.97 13.30 -7.20
CA ILE A 363 9.90 13.87 -6.37
C ILE A 363 10.44 14.56 -5.12
N VAL A 364 11.56 14.09 -4.59
CA VAL A 364 12.23 14.68 -3.42
C VAL A 364 13.12 15.87 -3.81
N LYS A 365 13.50 16.01 -5.09
CA LYS A 365 14.41 17.06 -5.57
C LYS A 365 13.73 18.31 -6.10
N GLU A 366 12.44 18.26 -6.43
CA GLU A 366 11.68 19.47 -6.74
C GLU A 366 11.42 20.26 -5.45
N LYS A 367 12.48 20.84 -5.00
CA LYS A 367 12.48 21.75 -3.87
C LYS A 367 12.46 23.21 -4.33
N ARG A 368 11.67 23.87 -3.52
CA ARG A 368 11.87 25.18 -2.93
C ARG A 368 11.68 26.35 -3.88
#